data_25cd2dfcbfa0c7bd4c4e0010fdb6e07a
#
_entry.id   25cd2dfcbfa0c7bd4c4e0010fdb6e07a
#
_cell.length_a   1.000
_cell.length_b   1.000
_cell.length_c   1.000
_cell.angle_alpha   90.00
_cell.angle_beta   90.00
_cell.angle_gamma   90.00
#
_symmetry.space_group_name_H-M   'P 1'
#
loop_
_entity.id
_entity.type
_entity.pdbx_description
1 polymer ?
#
loop_
_entity_poly.entity_id
_entity_poly.type
_entity_poly.pdbx_seq_one_letter_code
_entity_poly.pdbx_strand_id
1 'polypeptide(L)'
;MDVGRTYDSDVIRINSQSGKGGISYILKQNFSISMPVAMREEVGYAVKQVSDEEHKELSPQWVYEIFEENYVNRMPYFTVDECHFKQNDGIMAEATITHGGKKTVVDANGNGRLDAVSNTLKQFFGISYELSTYEEHALSHGSSSKAIAYVGITCEGKNYWGVGMDEDIIKASISALVVAVNKLPQIEQNEEGQDERLTSMLNFIQNNYQNVTLESLAEQFHLSEPYVSKYIKDKSGKTFGEHVAHIRMKRAKTLLKNGNMTVENIAYAIGYQNVEHFNRTFKKSFDMTPIQYRNEARSN
;
A
#
# COMPACT_ATOMS: atom_id res chain seq x y z
N MET A 1 31.52 10.79 42.05
CA MET A 1 30.20 10.13 41.93
C MET A 1 29.66 10.43 40.56
N ASP A 2 29.92 9.53 39.64
CA ASP A 2 29.45 9.63 38.26
C ASP A 2 28.01 9.13 38.21
N VAL A 3 27.07 10.03 37.91
CA VAL A 3 25.67 9.69 37.69
C VAL A 3 25.55 9.26 36.23
N GLY A 4 25.60 7.95 36.00
CA GLY A 4 25.38 7.38 34.67
C GLY A 4 23.99 7.77 34.14
N ARG A 5 23.96 8.75 33.24
CA ARG A 5 22.81 8.97 32.37
C ARG A 5 22.86 7.93 31.28
N THR A 6 22.07 6.87 31.45
CA THR A 6 21.67 6.03 30.32
C THR A 6 20.93 6.93 29.34
N TYR A 7 21.49 7.12 28.15
CA TYR A 7 20.76 7.64 27.01
C TYR A 7 19.70 6.59 26.63
N ASP A 8 18.51 6.73 27.20
CA ASP A 8 17.33 6.16 26.58
C ASP A 8 17.23 6.83 25.21
N SER A 9 17.35 6.02 24.15
CA SER A 9 17.10 6.47 22.81
C SER A 9 15.68 7.04 22.79
N ASP A 10 15.58 8.37 22.64
CA ASP A 10 14.28 9.06 22.55
C ASP A 10 13.45 8.43 21.45
N VAL A 11 12.54 7.56 21.82
CA VAL A 11 11.54 7.01 20.91
C VAL A 11 10.61 8.15 20.56
N ILE A 12 10.89 8.81 19.43
CA ILE A 12 10.01 9.84 18.89
C ILE A 12 8.67 9.18 18.57
N ARG A 13 7.65 9.54 19.35
CA ARG A 13 6.27 9.09 19.15
C ARG A 13 5.48 10.19 18.46
N ILE A 14 4.65 9.80 17.50
CA ILE A 14 3.75 10.73 16.83
C ILE A 14 2.38 10.67 17.51
N ASN A 15 1.90 11.85 17.89
CA ASN A 15 0.53 12.07 18.33
C ASN A 15 -0.17 13.06 17.37
N SER A 16 -1.45 13.31 17.58
CA SER A 16 -2.27 14.24 16.79
C SER A 16 -1.72 15.66 16.67
N GLN A 17 -0.77 16.05 17.55
CA GLN A 17 -0.10 17.35 17.55
C GLN A 17 1.27 17.34 16.85
N SER A 18 1.77 16.16 16.45
CA SER A 18 3.04 16.06 15.76
C SER A 18 2.92 16.68 14.36
N GLY A 19 3.68 17.73 14.09
CA GLY A 19 3.63 18.43 12.80
C GLY A 19 4.19 17.60 11.64
N LYS A 20 3.92 18.06 10.40
CA LYS A 20 4.37 17.46 9.12
C LYS A 20 5.86 17.09 9.09
N GLY A 21 6.71 17.82 9.82
CA GLY A 21 8.15 17.56 9.97
C GLY A 21 8.47 16.30 10.75
N GLY A 22 7.70 15.95 11.76
CA GLY A 22 7.93 14.77 12.61
C GLY A 22 7.75 13.46 11.84
N ILE A 23 6.70 13.35 11.03
CA ILE A 23 6.42 12.16 10.21
C ILE A 23 7.54 11.93 9.18
N SER A 24 7.94 13.00 8.46
CA SER A 24 9.04 12.94 7.50
C SER A 24 10.37 12.56 8.16
N TYR A 25 10.62 13.07 9.35
CA TYR A 25 11.81 12.74 10.14
C TYR A 25 11.82 11.26 10.53
N ILE A 26 10.72 10.73 11.05
CA ILE A 26 10.61 9.30 11.42
C ILE A 26 10.84 8.38 10.23
N LEU A 27 10.20 8.64 9.09
CA LEU A 27 10.38 7.84 7.88
C LEU A 27 11.83 7.88 7.39
N LYS A 28 12.47 9.05 7.49
CA LYS A 28 13.88 9.20 7.12
C LYS A 28 14.82 8.45 8.05
N GLN A 29 14.67 8.62 9.37
CA GLN A 29 15.60 8.06 10.36
C GLN A 29 15.46 6.53 10.50
N ASN A 30 14.25 6.00 10.44
CA ASN A 30 14.02 4.58 10.72
C ASN A 30 13.97 3.72 9.45
N PHE A 31 13.67 4.31 8.27
CA PHE A 31 13.42 3.56 7.04
C PHE A 31 14.18 4.12 5.84
N SER A 32 15.04 5.13 6.04
CA SER A 32 15.80 5.79 4.96
C SER A 32 14.91 6.42 3.87
N ILE A 33 13.66 6.74 4.18
CA ILE A 33 12.68 7.31 3.24
C ILE A 33 12.75 8.84 3.28
N SER A 34 13.38 9.43 2.27
CA SER A 34 13.51 10.88 2.11
C SER A 34 12.49 11.39 1.09
N MET A 35 11.23 11.59 1.54
CA MET A 35 10.16 12.03 0.64
C MET A 35 10.32 13.50 0.20
N PRO A 36 9.87 13.85 -1.01
CA PRO A 36 9.79 15.23 -1.50
C PRO A 36 9.07 16.18 -0.53
N VAL A 37 9.54 17.41 -0.44
CA VAL A 37 8.95 18.40 0.48
C VAL A 37 7.45 18.61 0.20
N ALA A 38 7.09 18.66 -1.08
CA ALA A 38 5.70 18.86 -1.52
C ALA A 38 4.77 17.67 -1.14
N MET A 39 5.30 16.45 -0.99
CA MET A 39 4.52 15.27 -0.60
C MET A 39 4.23 15.21 0.91
N ARG A 40 5.07 15.86 1.73
CA ARG A 40 5.01 15.73 3.20
C ARG A 40 3.68 16.12 3.81
N GLU A 41 2.99 17.05 3.18
CA GLU A 41 1.69 17.52 3.65
C GLU A 41 0.62 16.45 3.51
N GLU A 42 0.52 15.82 2.36
CA GLU A 42 -0.45 14.76 2.09
C GLU A 42 -0.21 13.55 2.98
N VAL A 43 1.05 13.08 3.09
CA VAL A 43 1.42 11.98 4.00
C VAL A 43 1.13 12.35 5.45
N GLY A 44 1.39 13.61 5.83
CA GLY A 44 1.07 14.12 7.16
C GLY A 44 -0.41 14.03 7.50
N TYR A 45 -1.28 14.37 6.57
CA TYR A 45 -2.73 14.25 6.76
C TYR A 45 -3.18 12.79 6.84
N ALA A 46 -2.66 11.90 5.99
CA ALA A 46 -3.01 10.49 6.00
C ALA A 46 -2.64 9.82 7.33
N VAL A 47 -1.45 10.11 7.86
CA VAL A 47 -0.99 9.58 9.16
C VAL A 47 -1.79 10.17 10.32
N LYS A 48 -2.10 11.48 10.26
CA LYS A 48 -2.90 12.14 11.29
C LYS A 48 -4.32 11.58 11.37
N GLN A 49 -4.96 11.35 10.24
CA GLN A 49 -6.30 10.79 10.19
C GLN A 49 -6.36 9.45 10.93
N VAL A 50 -5.41 8.53 10.69
CA VAL A 50 -5.34 7.24 11.38
C VAL A 50 -5.08 7.41 12.89
N SER A 51 -4.21 8.37 13.28
CA SER A 51 -3.95 8.67 14.69
C SER A 51 -5.19 9.18 15.42
N ASP A 52 -5.98 10.03 14.77
CA ASP A 52 -7.20 10.60 15.34
C ASP A 52 -8.30 9.51 15.45
N GLU A 53 -8.44 8.64 14.45
CA GLU A 53 -9.41 7.53 14.47
C GLU A 53 -9.10 6.47 15.53
N GLU A 54 -7.83 6.14 15.72
CA GLU A 54 -7.40 5.12 16.69
C GLU A 54 -7.20 5.69 18.11
N HIS A 55 -7.23 7.01 18.29
CA HIS A 55 -6.97 7.71 19.55
C HIS A 55 -5.67 7.28 20.26
N LYS A 56 -4.61 7.00 19.49
CA LYS A 56 -3.33 6.47 19.98
C LYS A 56 -2.14 7.17 19.35
N GLU A 57 -1.05 7.19 20.10
CA GLU A 57 0.27 7.52 19.55
C GLU A 57 0.73 6.43 18.59
N LEU A 58 1.21 6.84 17.40
CA LEU A 58 1.68 5.93 16.38
C LEU A 58 3.17 5.64 16.57
N SER A 59 3.54 4.35 16.52
CA SER A 59 4.93 3.93 16.48
C SER A 59 5.56 4.26 15.12
N PRO A 60 6.89 4.38 15.00
CA PRO A 60 7.57 4.57 13.71
C PRO A 60 7.17 3.53 12.67
N GLN A 61 7.03 2.28 13.09
CA GLN A 61 6.61 1.19 12.23
C GLN A 61 5.19 1.39 11.69
N TRP A 62 4.26 1.84 12.53
CA TRP A 62 2.89 2.08 12.10
C TRP A 62 2.79 3.25 11.11
N VAL A 63 3.61 4.29 11.31
CA VAL A 63 3.75 5.39 10.34
C VAL A 63 4.24 4.86 8.98
N TYR A 64 5.23 3.94 8.99
CA TYR A 64 5.71 3.30 7.77
C TYR A 64 4.61 2.45 7.09
N GLU A 65 3.87 1.65 7.85
CA GLU A 65 2.77 0.82 7.33
C GLU A 65 1.68 1.69 6.68
N ILE A 66 1.30 2.82 7.30
CA ILE A 66 0.34 3.77 6.70
C ILE A 66 0.91 4.34 5.40
N PHE A 67 2.20 4.73 5.39
CA PHE A 67 2.85 5.23 4.19
C PHE A 67 2.89 4.16 3.08
N GLU A 68 3.32 2.95 3.41
CA GLU A 68 3.41 1.84 2.46
C GLU A 68 2.03 1.51 1.86
N GLU A 69 1.00 1.42 2.69
CA GLU A 69 -0.35 1.07 2.26
C GLU A 69 -1.01 2.11 1.36
N ASN A 70 -0.70 3.38 1.55
CA ASN A 70 -1.35 4.45 0.80
C ASN A 70 -0.58 4.90 -0.44
N TYR A 71 0.74 4.66 -0.46
CA TYR A 71 1.59 5.28 -1.49
C TYR A 71 2.47 4.30 -2.25
N VAL A 72 2.91 3.17 -1.66
CA VAL A 72 3.94 2.32 -2.25
C VAL A 72 3.35 1.21 -3.09
N ASN A 73 3.69 1.19 -4.39
CA ASN A 73 3.30 0.14 -5.34
C ASN A 73 1.79 -0.20 -5.34
N ARG A 74 0.94 0.80 -5.03
CA ARG A 74 -0.51 0.62 -4.93
C ARG A 74 -1.18 0.90 -6.27
N MET A 75 -1.59 -0.16 -6.95
CA MET A 75 -2.14 -0.11 -8.31
C MET A 75 -3.48 -0.85 -8.36
N PRO A 76 -4.57 -0.28 -7.79
CA PRO A 76 -5.86 -0.99 -7.69
C PRO A 76 -6.58 -1.17 -9.02
N TYR A 77 -6.42 -0.25 -9.97
CA TYR A 77 -7.23 -0.21 -11.19
C TYR A 77 -6.49 -0.72 -12.43
N PHE A 78 -5.21 -0.38 -12.57
CA PHE A 78 -4.40 -0.86 -13.68
C PHE A 78 -2.93 -1.02 -13.26
N THR A 79 -2.19 -1.83 -14.03
CA THR A 79 -0.75 -2.03 -13.89
C THR A 79 -0.04 -1.82 -15.23
N VAL A 80 1.25 -1.50 -15.19
CA VAL A 80 2.17 -1.63 -16.32
C VAL A 80 3.04 -2.85 -16.05
N ASP A 81 2.76 -3.94 -16.74
CA ASP A 81 3.40 -5.24 -16.49
C ASP A 81 4.82 -5.28 -17.06
N GLU A 82 5.00 -4.75 -18.28
CA GLU A 82 6.27 -4.70 -19.00
C GLU A 82 6.41 -3.36 -19.72
N CYS A 83 7.63 -2.87 -19.82
CA CYS A 83 7.94 -1.68 -20.59
C CYS A 83 9.28 -1.83 -21.31
N HIS A 84 9.26 -1.67 -22.62
CA HIS A 84 10.44 -1.70 -23.48
C HIS A 84 10.74 -0.32 -24.01
N PHE A 85 12.02 0.04 -24.06
CA PHE A 85 12.47 1.34 -24.55
C PHE A 85 13.29 1.20 -25.82
N LYS A 86 12.98 2.04 -26.81
CA LYS A 86 13.75 2.19 -28.04
C LYS A 86 14.22 3.63 -28.13
N GLN A 87 15.49 3.82 -28.47
CA GLN A 87 16.09 5.14 -28.67
C GLN A 87 16.19 5.45 -30.18
N ASN A 88 15.40 6.45 -30.59
CA ASN A 88 15.43 7.03 -31.93
C ASN A 88 15.68 8.55 -31.76
N ASP A 89 14.97 9.41 -32.48
CA ASP A 89 14.96 10.86 -32.22
C ASP A 89 14.15 11.20 -30.97
N GLY A 90 14.56 10.67 -29.79
CA GLY A 90 13.85 10.67 -28.50
C GLY A 90 13.81 9.28 -27.91
N ILE A 91 13.04 9.09 -26.87
CA ILE A 91 12.80 7.79 -26.24
C ILE A 91 11.37 7.36 -26.53
N MET A 92 11.21 6.22 -27.20
CA MET A 92 9.91 5.56 -27.35
C MET A 92 9.77 4.50 -26.26
N ALA A 93 8.67 4.52 -25.52
CA ALA A 93 8.25 3.45 -24.63
C ALA A 93 7.15 2.63 -25.30
N GLU A 94 7.28 1.29 -25.22
CA GLU A 94 6.25 0.32 -25.55
C GLU A 94 5.85 -0.35 -24.23
N ALA A 95 4.64 -0.03 -23.72
CA ALA A 95 4.15 -0.45 -22.41
C ALA A 95 3.01 -1.46 -22.57
N THR A 96 3.08 -2.58 -21.84
CA THR A 96 1.98 -3.52 -21.68
C THR A 96 1.16 -3.12 -20.45
N ILE A 97 -0.03 -2.59 -20.68
CA ILE A 97 -0.96 -2.11 -19.65
C ILE A 97 -2.02 -3.19 -19.43
N THR A 98 -2.19 -3.61 -18.16
CA THR A 98 -3.30 -4.46 -17.73
C THR A 98 -4.35 -3.62 -17.03
N HIS A 99 -5.56 -3.60 -17.61
CA HIS A 99 -6.70 -2.86 -17.08
C HIS A 99 -7.97 -3.70 -17.28
N GLY A 100 -8.81 -3.85 -16.23
CA GLY A 100 -10.01 -4.69 -16.26
C GLY A 100 -9.72 -6.15 -16.67
N GLY A 101 -8.55 -6.69 -16.33
CA GLY A 101 -8.12 -8.05 -16.70
C GLY A 101 -7.66 -8.21 -18.16
N LYS A 102 -7.67 -7.14 -18.96
CA LYS A 102 -7.23 -7.16 -20.36
C LYS A 102 -5.85 -6.51 -20.49
N LYS A 103 -4.95 -7.20 -21.24
CA LYS A 103 -3.63 -6.66 -21.60
C LYS A 103 -3.70 -5.92 -22.93
N THR A 104 -3.14 -4.72 -22.95
CA THR A 104 -3.05 -3.88 -24.16
C THR A 104 -1.65 -3.31 -24.25
N VAL A 105 -1.05 -3.38 -25.43
CA VAL A 105 0.26 -2.78 -25.70
C VAL A 105 0.02 -1.39 -26.31
N VAL A 106 0.69 -0.39 -25.73
CA VAL A 106 0.62 1.00 -26.20
C VAL A 106 2.03 1.56 -26.30
N ASP A 107 2.29 2.30 -27.36
CA ASP A 107 3.57 2.97 -27.59
C ASP A 107 3.41 4.49 -27.67
N ALA A 108 4.37 5.21 -27.11
CA ALA A 108 4.46 6.66 -27.21
C ALA A 108 5.90 7.15 -27.09
N ASN A 109 6.15 8.32 -27.67
CA ASN A 109 7.43 9.01 -27.55
C ASN A 109 7.45 9.97 -26.36
N GLY A 110 8.63 10.23 -25.81
CA GLY A 110 8.87 11.21 -24.77
C GLY A 110 10.31 11.74 -24.78
N ASN A 111 10.54 12.80 -24.01
CA ASN A 111 11.87 13.40 -23.85
C ASN A 111 12.79 12.53 -22.97
N GLY A 112 12.20 11.63 -22.17
CA GLY A 112 12.88 10.69 -21.29
C GLY A 112 12.02 9.44 -21.10
N ARG A 113 12.58 8.42 -20.42
CA ARG A 113 11.88 7.15 -20.20
C ARG A 113 10.56 7.33 -19.44
N LEU A 114 10.58 8.07 -18.34
CA LEU A 114 9.38 8.30 -17.52
C LEU A 114 8.33 9.12 -18.29
N ASP A 115 8.76 10.12 -19.07
CA ASP A 115 7.88 10.93 -19.90
C ASP A 115 7.23 10.10 -21.01
N ALA A 116 8.01 9.22 -21.66
CA ALA A 116 7.48 8.31 -22.68
C ALA A 116 6.40 7.37 -22.08
N VAL A 117 6.65 6.77 -20.90
CA VAL A 117 5.65 5.95 -20.19
C VAL A 117 4.43 6.80 -19.79
N SER A 118 4.63 8.03 -19.32
CA SER A 118 3.54 8.95 -19.01
C SER A 118 2.66 9.19 -20.25
N ASN A 119 3.27 9.35 -21.42
CA ASN A 119 2.54 9.57 -22.66
C ASN A 119 1.78 8.31 -23.13
N THR A 120 2.30 7.07 -22.87
CA THR A 120 1.50 5.85 -23.13
C THR A 120 0.26 5.82 -22.27
N LEU A 121 0.34 6.19 -20.96
CA LEU A 121 -0.80 6.23 -20.04
C LEU A 121 -1.81 7.29 -20.44
N LYS A 122 -1.36 8.51 -20.79
CA LYS A 122 -2.23 9.58 -21.30
C LYS A 122 -3.00 9.15 -22.55
N GLN A 123 -2.31 8.49 -23.48
CA GLN A 123 -2.92 7.98 -24.72
C GLN A 123 -3.91 6.85 -24.44
N PHE A 124 -3.56 5.90 -23.58
CA PHE A 124 -4.39 4.74 -23.28
C PHE A 124 -5.72 5.13 -22.61
N PHE A 125 -5.64 6.02 -21.59
CA PHE A 125 -6.81 6.44 -20.83
C PHE A 125 -7.52 7.68 -21.39
N GLY A 126 -6.94 8.38 -22.37
CA GLY A 126 -7.48 9.62 -22.88
C GLY A 126 -7.49 10.77 -21.85
N ILE A 127 -6.51 10.78 -20.93
CA ILE A 127 -6.40 11.73 -19.82
C ILE A 127 -5.25 12.71 -20.03
N SER A 128 -5.33 13.84 -19.33
CA SER A 128 -4.29 14.87 -19.33
C SER A 128 -3.87 15.18 -17.91
N TYR A 129 -2.57 15.17 -17.66
CA TYR A 129 -1.93 15.58 -16.41
C TYR A 129 -0.50 16.04 -16.70
N GLU A 130 0.12 16.73 -15.77
CA GLU A 130 1.51 17.15 -15.84
C GLU A 130 2.36 16.43 -14.79
N LEU A 131 3.57 16.00 -15.16
CA LEU A 131 4.58 15.54 -14.21
C LEU A 131 5.14 16.75 -13.47
N SER A 132 4.81 16.90 -12.20
CA SER A 132 5.20 18.05 -11.39
C SER A 132 6.47 17.80 -10.57
N THR A 133 6.71 16.56 -10.17
CA THR A 133 7.87 16.19 -9.34
C THR A 133 8.32 14.77 -9.67
N TYR A 134 9.65 14.61 -9.74
CA TYR A 134 10.29 13.31 -9.79
C TYR A 134 11.57 13.34 -8.95
N GLU A 135 11.64 12.46 -7.97
CA GLU A 135 12.81 12.26 -7.11
C GLU A 135 13.03 10.76 -6.89
N GLU A 136 14.29 10.35 -6.74
CA GLU A 136 14.65 8.96 -6.49
C GLU A 136 15.90 8.86 -5.61
N HIS A 137 16.02 7.79 -4.84
CA HIS A 137 17.24 7.47 -4.10
C HIS A 137 17.29 5.97 -3.72
N ALA A 138 18.47 5.51 -3.32
CA ALA A 138 18.65 4.17 -2.78
C ALA A 138 18.26 4.11 -1.29
N LEU A 139 17.56 3.06 -0.87
CA LEU A 139 17.17 2.86 0.54
C LEU A 139 18.31 2.30 1.40
N SER A 140 19.30 1.65 0.78
CA SER A 140 20.48 1.10 1.47
C SER A 140 21.71 1.18 0.57
N HIS A 141 22.88 0.86 1.13
CA HIS A 141 24.12 0.79 0.36
C HIS A 141 24.40 -0.66 -0.06
N GLY A 142 24.89 -0.86 -1.29
CA GLY A 142 25.29 -2.16 -1.83
C GLY A 142 24.58 -2.55 -3.13
N SER A 143 24.99 -3.66 -3.72
CA SER A 143 24.50 -4.13 -5.03
C SER A 143 23.08 -4.69 -5.01
N SER A 144 22.55 -5.02 -3.83
CA SER A 144 21.16 -5.50 -3.61
C SER A 144 20.28 -4.43 -2.96
N SER A 145 20.66 -3.16 -3.05
CA SER A 145 19.88 -2.03 -2.52
C SER A 145 18.61 -1.84 -3.32
N LYS A 146 17.47 -1.74 -2.63
CA LYS A 146 16.23 -1.28 -3.26
C LYS A 146 16.31 0.22 -3.53
N ALA A 147 15.78 0.62 -4.67
CA ALA A 147 15.53 2.02 -5.01
C ALA A 147 14.10 2.40 -4.63
N ILE A 148 13.92 3.65 -4.24
CA ILE A 148 12.62 4.27 -4.06
C ILE A 148 12.52 5.48 -5.00
N ALA A 149 11.41 5.58 -5.70
CA ALA A 149 11.08 6.69 -6.56
C ALA A 149 9.77 7.35 -6.11
N TYR A 150 9.69 8.66 -6.26
CA TYR A 150 8.52 9.47 -5.96
C TYR A 150 8.10 10.21 -7.22
N VAL A 151 6.85 10.11 -7.58
CA VAL A 151 6.27 10.84 -8.70
C VAL A 151 5.08 11.64 -8.21
N GLY A 152 5.14 12.96 -8.45
CA GLY A 152 4.02 13.87 -8.31
C GLY A 152 3.45 14.23 -9.68
N ILE A 153 2.16 14.13 -9.84
CA ILE A 153 1.45 14.62 -11.03
C ILE A 153 0.41 15.65 -10.63
N THR A 154 0.18 16.61 -11.51
CA THR A 154 -0.87 17.63 -11.33
C THR A 154 -1.96 17.41 -12.37
N CYS A 155 -3.19 17.25 -11.92
CA CYS A 155 -4.38 17.12 -12.75
C CYS A 155 -5.46 18.06 -12.20
N GLU A 156 -6.01 18.91 -13.06
CA GLU A 156 -7.06 19.89 -12.67
C GLU A 156 -6.71 20.73 -11.43
N GLY A 157 -5.43 21.12 -11.31
CA GLY A 157 -4.92 21.93 -10.21
C GLY A 157 -4.72 21.18 -8.88
N LYS A 158 -4.93 19.86 -8.83
CA LYS A 158 -4.65 19.00 -7.68
C LYS A 158 -3.42 18.14 -7.92
N ASN A 159 -2.67 17.90 -6.85
CA ASN A 159 -1.50 17.03 -6.89
C ASN A 159 -1.86 15.61 -6.42
N TYR A 160 -1.29 14.63 -7.11
CA TYR A 160 -1.43 13.21 -6.78
C TYR A 160 -0.04 12.59 -6.70
N TRP A 161 0.22 11.83 -5.64
CA TRP A 161 1.52 11.26 -5.37
C TRP A 161 1.52 9.75 -5.46
N GLY A 162 2.55 9.22 -6.11
CA GLY A 162 2.85 7.80 -6.10
C GLY A 162 4.29 7.53 -5.69
N VAL A 163 4.51 6.38 -5.10
CA VAL A 163 5.81 5.88 -4.69
C VAL A 163 6.00 4.48 -5.24
N GLY A 164 7.16 4.24 -5.83
CA GLY A 164 7.58 2.92 -6.30
C GLY A 164 8.83 2.46 -5.58
N MET A 165 8.87 1.19 -5.23
CA MET A 165 10.05 0.53 -4.65
C MET A 165 10.36 -0.73 -5.42
N ASP A 166 11.57 -0.84 -5.96
CA ASP A 166 12.08 -2.02 -6.68
C ASP A 166 13.61 -2.05 -6.60
N GLU A 167 14.22 -3.18 -6.94
CA GLU A 167 15.68 -3.29 -7.12
C GLU A 167 16.16 -2.54 -8.38
N ASP A 168 15.28 -2.42 -9.38
CA ASP A 168 15.49 -1.66 -10.60
C ASP A 168 14.87 -0.26 -10.47
N ILE A 169 15.70 0.78 -10.55
CA ILE A 169 15.27 2.19 -10.42
C ILE A 169 14.24 2.59 -11.49
N ILE A 170 14.33 2.02 -12.69
CA ILE A 170 13.39 2.30 -13.78
C ILE A 170 12.03 1.70 -13.44
N LYS A 171 11.99 0.47 -12.91
CA LYS A 171 10.76 -0.17 -12.45
C LYS A 171 10.16 0.59 -11.26
N ALA A 172 10.98 1.01 -10.29
CA ALA A 172 10.53 1.85 -9.19
C ALA A 172 9.88 3.15 -9.70
N SER A 173 10.50 3.81 -10.68
CA SER A 173 10.00 5.06 -11.28
C SER A 173 8.69 4.86 -12.04
N ILE A 174 8.58 3.79 -12.84
CA ILE A 174 7.34 3.43 -13.53
C ILE A 174 6.25 3.12 -12.52
N SER A 175 6.54 2.32 -11.51
CA SER A 175 5.60 2.00 -10.44
C SER A 175 5.10 3.25 -9.71
N ALA A 176 5.99 4.20 -9.39
CA ALA A 176 5.61 5.47 -8.78
C ALA A 176 4.63 6.27 -9.67
N LEU A 177 4.91 6.35 -10.99
CA LEU A 177 4.02 7.00 -11.94
C LEU A 177 2.67 6.31 -12.02
N VAL A 178 2.65 4.97 -12.13
CA VAL A 178 1.43 4.17 -12.20
C VAL A 178 0.58 4.36 -10.93
N VAL A 179 1.21 4.38 -9.74
CA VAL A 179 0.51 4.67 -8.48
C VAL A 179 -0.11 6.06 -8.47
N ALA A 180 0.60 7.09 -8.94
CA ALA A 180 0.07 8.44 -9.00
C ALA A 180 -1.13 8.55 -9.96
N VAL A 181 -1.04 7.93 -11.14
CA VAL A 181 -2.11 7.91 -12.15
C VAL A 181 -3.32 7.10 -11.69
N ASN A 182 -3.12 5.99 -10.95
CA ASN A 182 -4.21 5.22 -10.35
C ASN A 182 -5.08 6.04 -9.36
N LYS A 183 -4.55 7.15 -8.82
CA LYS A 183 -5.29 8.04 -7.90
C LYS A 183 -6.11 9.12 -8.62
N LEU A 184 -6.03 9.20 -9.94
CA LEU A 184 -6.80 10.19 -10.69
C LEU A 184 -8.30 9.85 -10.68
N PRO A 185 -9.19 10.82 -10.41
CA PRO A 185 -10.63 10.57 -10.40
C PRO A 185 -11.17 9.97 -11.70
N GLN A 186 -10.57 10.33 -12.84
CA GLN A 186 -10.98 9.79 -14.15
C GLN A 186 -10.67 8.28 -14.28
N ILE A 187 -9.65 7.78 -13.59
CA ILE A 187 -9.31 6.35 -13.53
C ILE A 187 -10.27 5.64 -12.55
N GLU A 188 -10.48 6.24 -11.38
CA GLU A 188 -11.38 5.72 -10.35
C GLU A 188 -12.83 5.63 -10.85
N GLN A 189 -13.37 6.66 -11.46
CA GLN A 189 -14.74 6.71 -11.98
C GLN A 189 -15.00 5.77 -13.16
N ASN A 190 -13.98 5.47 -13.98
CA ASN A 190 -14.11 4.46 -15.04
C ASN A 190 -14.31 3.03 -14.48
N GLU A 191 -13.89 2.80 -13.23
CA GLU A 191 -14.11 1.54 -12.50
C GLU A 191 -15.37 1.59 -11.61
N GLU A 192 -15.81 2.78 -11.15
CA GLU A 192 -17.02 2.94 -10.33
C GLU A 192 -18.30 2.43 -11.03
N GLY A 193 -18.34 2.45 -12.37
CA GLY A 193 -19.43 1.83 -13.14
C GLY A 193 -19.47 0.30 -13.07
N GLN A 194 -18.41 -0.33 -12.53
CA GLN A 194 -18.34 -1.78 -12.42
C GLN A 194 -18.29 -2.33 -11.00
N ASP A 195 -17.90 -1.55 -9.96
CA ASP A 195 -17.80 -2.19 -8.63
C ASP A 195 -17.92 -1.35 -7.36
N GLU A 196 -18.80 -0.35 -7.29
CA GLU A 196 -19.25 0.20 -5.98
C GLU A 196 -19.71 -0.92 -5.04
N ARG A 197 -20.33 -1.96 -5.61
CA ARG A 197 -20.80 -3.13 -4.86
C ARG A 197 -19.65 -3.96 -4.30
N LEU A 198 -18.59 -4.23 -5.09
CA LEU A 198 -17.41 -4.96 -4.59
C LEU A 198 -16.70 -4.16 -3.52
N THR A 199 -16.44 -2.87 -3.76
CA THR A 199 -15.80 -1.97 -2.79
C THR A 199 -16.59 -1.93 -1.49
N SER A 200 -17.92 -1.80 -1.56
CA SER A 200 -18.79 -1.82 -0.38
C SER A 200 -18.74 -3.16 0.35
N MET A 201 -18.71 -4.28 -0.37
CA MET A 201 -18.55 -5.63 0.22
C MET A 201 -17.18 -5.79 0.89
N LEU A 202 -16.09 -5.35 0.25
CA LEU A 202 -14.75 -5.46 0.82
C LEU A 202 -14.60 -4.55 2.06
N ASN A 203 -15.16 -3.35 2.04
CA ASN A 203 -15.22 -2.47 3.21
C ASN A 203 -16.03 -3.08 4.36
N PHE A 204 -17.17 -3.74 4.06
CA PHE A 204 -17.92 -4.45 5.07
C PHE A 204 -17.10 -5.59 5.70
N ILE A 205 -16.38 -6.38 4.87
CA ILE A 205 -15.47 -7.43 5.34
C ILE A 205 -14.37 -6.82 6.23
N GLN A 206 -13.77 -5.71 5.80
CA GLN A 206 -12.70 -5.04 6.54
C GLN A 206 -13.16 -4.51 7.90
N ASN A 207 -14.34 -3.95 7.98
CA ASN A 207 -14.88 -3.39 9.23
C ASN A 207 -15.41 -4.46 10.18
N ASN A 208 -15.77 -5.63 9.65
CA ASN A 208 -16.40 -6.72 10.45
C ASN A 208 -15.54 -8.00 10.48
N TYR A 209 -14.26 -7.94 10.11
CA TYR A 209 -13.39 -9.10 9.88
C TYR A 209 -13.35 -10.13 11.03
N GLN A 210 -13.63 -9.70 12.27
CA GLN A 210 -13.60 -10.57 13.44
C GLN A 210 -14.73 -11.61 13.40
N ASN A 211 -15.93 -11.19 12.97
CA ASN A 211 -17.15 -12.00 13.05
C ASN A 211 -17.88 -12.16 11.72
N VAL A 212 -17.35 -11.58 10.62
CA VAL A 212 -18.01 -11.62 9.33
C VAL A 212 -18.11 -13.05 8.80
N THR A 213 -19.30 -13.41 8.34
CA THR A 213 -19.61 -14.66 7.63
C THR A 213 -20.08 -14.33 6.23
N LEU A 214 -20.07 -15.32 5.33
CA LEU A 214 -20.62 -15.16 3.99
C LEU A 214 -22.12 -14.87 4.06
N GLU A 215 -22.82 -15.50 5.01
CA GLU A 215 -24.23 -15.27 5.32
C GLU A 215 -24.49 -13.81 5.71
N SER A 216 -23.76 -13.27 6.71
CA SER A 216 -23.93 -11.88 7.15
C SER A 216 -23.63 -10.86 6.05
N LEU A 217 -22.67 -11.17 5.17
CA LEU A 217 -22.37 -10.35 4.01
C LEU A 217 -23.50 -10.42 2.97
N ALA A 218 -24.04 -11.60 2.71
CA ALA A 218 -25.15 -11.80 1.78
C ALA A 218 -26.42 -11.08 2.25
N GLU A 219 -26.75 -11.18 3.54
CA GLU A 219 -27.86 -10.46 4.16
C GLU A 219 -27.71 -8.94 4.05
N GLN A 220 -26.53 -8.41 4.36
CA GLN A 220 -26.23 -6.96 4.28
C GLN A 220 -26.48 -6.38 2.88
N PHE A 221 -26.22 -7.17 1.84
CA PHE A 221 -26.37 -6.72 0.44
C PHE A 221 -27.65 -7.25 -0.23
N HIS A 222 -28.53 -7.92 0.52
CA HIS A 222 -29.79 -8.53 0.02
C HIS A 222 -29.55 -9.48 -1.17
N LEU A 223 -28.53 -10.33 -1.06
CA LEU A 223 -28.09 -11.27 -2.08
C LEU A 223 -28.02 -12.69 -1.51
N SER A 224 -27.92 -13.69 -2.39
CA SER A 224 -27.65 -15.06 -1.95
C SER A 224 -26.16 -15.30 -1.72
N GLU A 225 -25.79 -16.15 -0.75
CA GLU A 225 -24.40 -16.53 -0.49
C GLU A 225 -23.67 -17.07 -1.73
N PRO A 226 -24.26 -17.97 -2.55
CA PRO A 226 -23.58 -18.44 -3.76
C PRO A 226 -23.25 -17.31 -4.74
N TYR A 227 -24.16 -16.34 -4.88
CA TYR A 227 -23.91 -15.17 -5.72
C TYR A 227 -22.77 -14.32 -5.18
N VAL A 228 -22.80 -13.97 -3.89
CA VAL A 228 -21.77 -13.14 -3.24
C VAL A 228 -20.40 -13.82 -3.34
N SER A 229 -20.34 -15.12 -3.06
CA SER A 229 -19.09 -15.90 -3.14
C SER A 229 -18.49 -15.88 -4.54
N LYS A 230 -19.33 -16.13 -5.56
CA LYS A 230 -18.90 -16.10 -6.96
C LYS A 230 -18.50 -14.68 -7.39
N TYR A 231 -19.34 -13.69 -7.06
CA TYR A 231 -19.12 -12.29 -7.43
C TYR A 231 -17.79 -11.75 -6.89
N ILE A 232 -17.51 -11.95 -5.58
CA ILE A 232 -16.24 -11.53 -4.98
C ILE A 232 -15.07 -12.21 -5.70
N LYS A 233 -15.14 -13.52 -5.92
CA LYS A 233 -14.06 -14.27 -6.58
C LYS A 233 -13.82 -13.80 -8.01
N ASP A 234 -14.90 -13.65 -8.80
CA ASP A 234 -14.81 -13.26 -10.21
C ASP A 234 -14.25 -11.84 -10.37
N LYS A 235 -14.62 -10.93 -9.44
CA LYS A 235 -14.25 -9.53 -9.51
C LYS A 235 -12.91 -9.19 -8.84
N SER A 236 -12.59 -9.82 -7.70
CA SER A 236 -11.36 -9.53 -6.95
C SER A 236 -10.22 -10.54 -7.20
N GLY A 237 -10.51 -11.65 -7.89
CA GLY A 237 -9.57 -12.77 -8.05
C GLY A 237 -9.35 -13.61 -6.79
N LYS A 238 -9.92 -13.22 -5.64
CA LYS A 238 -9.78 -13.88 -4.33
C LYS A 238 -11.14 -14.29 -3.79
N THR A 239 -11.18 -15.39 -3.06
CA THR A 239 -12.39 -15.82 -2.35
C THR A 239 -12.66 -14.93 -1.14
N PHE A 240 -13.92 -14.92 -0.67
CA PHE A 240 -14.31 -14.27 0.60
C PHE A 240 -13.39 -14.71 1.76
N GLY A 241 -13.14 -16.02 1.91
CA GLY A 241 -12.27 -16.54 2.97
C GLY A 241 -10.83 -16.06 2.87
N GLU A 242 -10.29 -15.88 1.66
CA GLU A 242 -8.95 -15.32 1.45
C GLU A 242 -8.87 -13.85 1.83
N HIS A 243 -9.91 -13.05 1.54
CA HIS A 243 -9.99 -11.66 1.99
C HIS A 243 -10.03 -11.57 3.52
N VAL A 244 -10.89 -12.32 4.19
CA VAL A 244 -10.99 -12.35 5.66
C VAL A 244 -9.67 -12.81 6.27
N ALA A 245 -9.08 -13.90 5.76
CA ALA A 245 -7.81 -14.42 6.26
C ALA A 245 -6.68 -13.39 6.11
N HIS A 246 -6.60 -12.69 4.97
CA HIS A 246 -5.61 -11.66 4.74
C HIS A 246 -5.68 -10.54 5.78
N ILE A 247 -6.88 -10.01 6.05
CA ILE A 247 -7.10 -8.95 7.03
C ILE A 247 -6.73 -9.43 8.43
N ARG A 248 -7.20 -10.63 8.82
CA ARG A 248 -6.89 -11.23 10.13
C ARG A 248 -5.38 -11.45 10.33
N MET A 249 -4.68 -11.94 9.31
CA MET A 249 -3.23 -12.17 9.36
C MET A 249 -2.45 -10.86 9.50
N LYS A 250 -2.88 -9.80 8.81
CA LYS A 250 -2.29 -8.47 8.94
C LYS A 250 -2.46 -7.92 10.35
N ARG A 251 -3.67 -8.03 10.93
CA ARG A 251 -3.93 -7.63 12.32
C ARG A 251 -3.14 -8.48 13.33
N ALA A 252 -2.99 -9.80 13.07
CA ALA A 252 -2.16 -10.67 13.91
C ALA A 252 -0.71 -10.21 13.98
N LYS A 253 -0.10 -9.85 12.83
CA LYS A 253 1.27 -9.30 12.78
C LYS A 253 1.43 -8.10 13.71
N THR A 254 0.52 -7.14 13.60
CA THR A 254 0.54 -5.92 14.42
C THR A 254 0.44 -6.24 15.92
N LEU A 255 -0.49 -7.13 16.31
CA LEU A 255 -0.68 -7.51 17.72
C LEU A 255 0.50 -8.32 18.28
N LEU A 256 1.11 -9.19 17.45
CA LEU A 256 2.29 -9.96 17.84
C LEU A 256 3.50 -9.08 18.09
N LYS A 257 3.66 -8.03 17.29
CA LYS A 257 4.80 -7.11 17.35
C LYS A 257 4.69 -6.12 18.51
N ASN A 258 3.50 -5.52 18.68
CA ASN A 258 3.31 -4.36 19.55
C ASN A 258 2.68 -4.69 20.91
N GLY A 259 2.31 -5.95 21.18
CA GLY A 259 1.52 -6.31 22.37
C GLY A 259 2.09 -7.43 23.22
N ASN A 260 1.61 -7.48 24.49
CA ASN A 260 1.92 -8.55 25.44
C ASN A 260 0.85 -9.66 25.46
N MET A 261 -0.11 -9.62 24.53
CA MET A 261 -1.15 -10.64 24.42
C MET A 261 -0.56 -12.02 24.12
N THR A 262 -1.14 -13.06 24.69
CA THR A 262 -0.79 -14.44 24.31
C THR A 262 -1.18 -14.71 22.85
N VAL A 263 -0.51 -15.67 22.20
CA VAL A 263 -0.85 -16.08 20.82
C VAL A 263 -2.31 -16.54 20.73
N GLU A 264 -2.80 -17.22 21.77
CA GLU A 264 -4.18 -17.65 21.90
C GLU A 264 -5.16 -16.48 21.95
N ASN A 265 -4.89 -15.48 22.80
CA ASN A 265 -5.73 -14.29 22.90
C ASN A 265 -5.73 -13.47 21.61
N ILE A 266 -4.61 -13.42 20.90
CA ILE A 266 -4.53 -12.78 19.58
C ILE A 266 -5.41 -13.54 18.58
N ALA A 267 -5.35 -14.88 18.54
CA ALA A 267 -6.17 -15.68 17.65
C ALA A 267 -7.67 -15.38 17.86
N TYR A 268 -8.13 -15.38 19.10
CA TYR A 268 -9.53 -15.03 19.42
C TYR A 268 -9.87 -13.58 19.08
N ALA A 269 -8.99 -12.64 19.41
CA ALA A 269 -9.23 -11.21 19.16
C ALA A 269 -9.38 -10.86 17.68
N ILE A 270 -8.76 -11.65 16.79
CA ILE A 270 -8.89 -11.46 15.33
C ILE A 270 -9.95 -12.36 14.68
N GLY A 271 -10.74 -13.09 15.49
CA GLY A 271 -11.90 -13.87 15.04
C GLY A 271 -11.63 -15.33 14.68
N TYR A 272 -10.52 -15.93 15.13
CA TYR A 272 -10.33 -17.37 15.05
C TYR A 272 -10.92 -18.05 16.28
N GLN A 273 -11.72 -19.07 16.07
CA GLN A 273 -12.28 -19.91 17.16
C GLN A 273 -11.35 -21.06 17.52
N ASN A 274 -10.36 -21.36 16.69
CA ASN A 274 -9.41 -22.44 16.89
C ASN A 274 -7.98 -21.92 16.66
N VAL A 275 -7.16 -22.01 17.72
CA VAL A 275 -5.78 -21.52 17.74
C VAL A 275 -4.87 -22.34 16.81
N GLU A 276 -5.13 -23.63 16.63
CA GLU A 276 -4.35 -24.46 15.72
C GLU A 276 -4.59 -24.06 14.26
N HIS A 277 -5.84 -23.72 13.91
CA HIS A 277 -6.18 -23.19 12.59
C HIS A 277 -5.48 -21.85 12.35
N PHE A 278 -5.50 -20.95 13.33
CA PHE A 278 -4.75 -19.70 13.26
C PHE A 278 -3.25 -19.96 13.04
N ASN A 279 -2.61 -20.83 13.83
CA ASN A 279 -1.18 -21.11 13.71
C ASN A 279 -0.80 -21.64 12.32
N ARG A 280 -1.61 -22.54 11.75
CA ARG A 280 -1.40 -23.07 10.40
C ARG A 280 -1.53 -21.99 9.34
N THR A 281 -2.56 -21.14 9.45
CA THR A 281 -2.82 -20.05 8.49
C THR A 281 -1.70 -19.01 8.58
N PHE A 282 -1.26 -18.67 9.78
CA PHE A 282 -0.16 -17.72 9.99
C PHE A 282 1.15 -18.24 9.39
N LYS A 283 1.50 -19.51 9.67
CA LYS A 283 2.70 -20.15 9.11
C LYS A 283 2.64 -20.20 7.58
N LYS A 284 1.47 -20.49 7.01
CA LYS A 284 1.28 -20.49 5.54
C LYS A 284 1.47 -19.11 4.92
N SER A 285 1.08 -18.05 5.65
CA SER A 285 1.14 -16.67 5.15
C SER A 285 2.50 -16.01 5.29
N PHE A 286 3.33 -16.46 6.27
CA PHE A 286 4.58 -15.77 6.63
C PHE A 286 5.78 -16.71 6.77
N ASP A 287 5.64 -18.00 6.41
CA ASP A 287 6.67 -19.06 6.52
C ASP A 287 7.25 -19.27 7.92
N MET A 288 6.64 -18.67 8.95
CA MET A 288 7.03 -18.79 10.36
C MET A 288 5.82 -18.87 11.28
N THR A 289 6.02 -19.47 12.46
CA THR A 289 4.97 -19.53 13.48
C THR A 289 4.77 -18.15 14.14
N PRO A 290 3.60 -17.89 14.75
CA PRO A 290 3.36 -16.64 15.48
C PRO A 290 4.39 -16.35 16.58
N ILE A 291 4.88 -17.40 17.27
CA ILE A 291 5.90 -17.27 18.31
C ILE A 291 7.25 -16.88 17.71
N GLN A 292 7.66 -17.53 16.61
CA GLN A 292 8.90 -17.19 15.90
C GLN A 292 8.85 -15.74 15.41
N TYR A 293 7.75 -15.34 14.78
CA TYR A 293 7.56 -13.98 14.32
C TYR A 293 7.67 -12.95 15.46
N ARG A 294 7.04 -13.22 16.61
CA ARG A 294 7.14 -12.37 17.80
C ARG A 294 8.56 -12.21 18.30
N ASN A 295 9.30 -13.32 18.37
CA ASN A 295 10.67 -13.32 18.89
C ASN A 295 11.61 -12.52 17.96
N GLU A 296 11.49 -12.71 16.65
CA GLU A 296 12.25 -11.93 15.67
C GLU A 296 11.90 -10.42 15.73
N ALA A 297 10.60 -10.10 15.82
CA ALA A 297 10.15 -8.71 15.89
C ALA A 297 10.55 -7.98 17.18
N ARG A 298 10.93 -8.71 18.25
CA ARG A 298 11.43 -8.13 19.51
C ARG A 298 12.95 -8.09 19.60
N SER A 299 13.63 -8.81 18.72
CA SER A 299 15.10 -8.86 18.65
C SER A 299 15.69 -7.82 17.70
N ASN A 300 14.84 -7.23 16.86
CA ASN A 300 15.12 -6.13 15.93
C ASN A 300 14.51 -4.82 16.45
#